data_0c34a82721af5b49cb48b0dac2f7e2b0
#
_entry.id   0c34a82721af5b49cb48b0dac2f7e2b0
#
_cell.length_a   1.000
_cell.length_b   1.000
_cell.length_c   1.000
_cell.angle_alpha   90.00
_cell.angle_beta   90.00
_cell.angle_gamma   90.00
#
_symmetry.space_group_name_H-M   'P 1'
#
loop_
_entity.id
_entity.type
_entity.pdbx_description
1 polymer ?
#
loop_
_entity_poly.entity_id
_entity_poly.type
_entity_poly.pdbx_seq_one_letter_code
_entity_poly.pdbx_strand_id
1 'polypeptide(L)'
;MSYSISNLLIRNLRDVFGENDPARRRAAIDEIWTEDGVFYDPKTGVHRGRNEIDRVAGAIRATHPDFRYQPIAEPEELGNGGRLKWIAGPPGQAPVYAGTDFIVARDGRIAALYLFFDQLP
;
A
#
# COMPACT_ATOMS: atom_id res chain seq x y z
N MET A 1 0.89 -19.68 -2.79
CA MET A 1 -0.55 -19.38 -2.74
C MET A 1 -0.81 -18.03 -3.38
N SER A 2 -1.81 -17.96 -4.23
CA SER A 2 -2.21 -16.69 -4.86
C SER A 2 -3.26 -15.99 -4.01
N TYR A 3 -3.17 -14.66 -3.93
CA TYR A 3 -4.17 -13.84 -3.28
C TYR A 3 -5.06 -13.17 -4.33
N SER A 4 -6.31 -12.91 -3.97
CA SER A 4 -7.16 -12.07 -4.80
C SER A 4 -6.61 -10.65 -4.83
N ILE A 5 -6.98 -9.89 -5.87
CA ILE A 5 -6.58 -8.48 -5.98
C ILE A 5 -7.08 -7.69 -4.78
N SER A 6 -8.31 -7.94 -4.34
CA SER A 6 -8.87 -7.29 -3.14
C SER A 6 -8.04 -7.57 -1.90
N ASN A 7 -7.62 -8.83 -1.69
CA ASN A 7 -6.74 -9.17 -0.56
C ASN A 7 -5.38 -8.49 -0.65
N LEU A 8 -4.79 -8.45 -1.85
CA LEU A 8 -3.51 -7.77 -2.05
C LEU A 8 -3.61 -6.29 -1.71
N LEU A 9 -4.67 -5.62 -2.13
CA LEU A 9 -4.90 -4.21 -1.82
C LEU A 9 -5.01 -3.97 -0.32
N ILE A 10 -5.83 -4.75 0.38
CA ILE A 10 -6.03 -4.64 1.82
C ILE A 10 -4.73 -4.95 2.58
N ARG A 11 -4.06 -6.04 2.22
CA ARG A 11 -2.83 -6.43 2.89
C ARG A 11 -1.70 -5.43 2.68
N ASN A 12 -1.59 -4.88 1.48
CA ASN A 12 -0.58 -3.87 1.22
C ASN A 12 -0.80 -2.62 2.06
N LEU A 13 -2.05 -2.16 2.15
CA LEU A 13 -2.39 -1.00 2.97
C LEU A 13 -2.10 -1.25 4.45
N ARG A 14 -2.50 -2.40 4.97
CA ARG A 14 -2.43 -2.71 6.40
C ARG A 14 -1.07 -3.23 6.84
N ASP A 15 -0.49 -4.16 6.08
CA ASP A 15 0.67 -4.93 6.51
C ASP A 15 1.99 -4.40 5.95
N VAL A 16 1.96 -3.52 4.97
CA VAL A 16 3.16 -2.87 4.43
C VAL A 16 3.18 -1.40 4.84
N PHE A 17 2.27 -0.59 4.33
CA PHE A 17 2.28 0.86 4.58
C PHE A 17 1.72 1.22 5.95
N GLY A 18 0.94 0.36 6.56
CA GLY A 18 0.41 0.52 7.91
C GLY A 18 1.20 -0.19 9.01
N GLU A 19 2.29 -0.91 8.68
CA GLU A 19 3.01 -1.74 9.64
C GLU A 19 4.28 -1.06 10.15
N ASN A 20 4.36 -0.85 11.46
CA ASN A 20 5.52 -0.23 12.10
C ASN A 20 6.69 -1.19 12.31
N ASP A 21 6.41 -2.48 12.52
CA ASP A 21 7.47 -3.45 12.76
C ASP A 21 8.21 -3.79 11.46
N PRO A 22 9.53 -3.50 11.37
CA PRO A 22 10.28 -3.73 10.12
C PRO A 22 10.29 -5.18 9.66
N ALA A 23 10.37 -6.12 10.58
CA ALA A 23 10.42 -7.54 10.24
C ALA A 23 9.09 -8.03 9.67
N ARG A 24 7.97 -7.63 10.28
CA ARG A 24 6.64 -7.98 9.77
C ARG A 24 6.36 -7.32 8.43
N ARG A 25 6.74 -6.05 8.27
CA ARG A 25 6.58 -5.34 7.01
C ARG A 25 7.34 -6.04 5.89
N ARG A 26 8.61 -6.39 6.14
CA ARG A 26 9.42 -7.08 5.13
C ARG A 26 8.84 -8.44 4.78
N ALA A 27 8.37 -9.19 5.76
CA ALA A 27 7.75 -10.49 5.51
C ALA A 27 6.50 -10.36 4.63
N ALA A 28 5.69 -9.33 4.86
CA ALA A 28 4.52 -9.06 4.02
C ALA A 28 4.93 -8.71 2.59
N ILE A 29 5.93 -7.85 2.43
CA ILE A 29 6.43 -7.47 1.10
C ILE A 29 6.92 -8.72 0.33
N ASP A 30 7.69 -9.58 0.99
CA ASP A 30 8.19 -10.80 0.36
C ASP A 30 7.07 -11.76 -0.06
N GLU A 31 5.95 -11.71 0.64
CA GLU A 31 4.80 -12.58 0.36
C GLU A 31 3.89 -12.03 -0.73
N ILE A 32 3.59 -10.73 -0.73
CA ILE A 32 2.54 -10.17 -1.59
C ILE A 32 3.08 -9.37 -2.79
N TRP A 33 4.36 -9.05 -2.83
CA TRP A 33 4.97 -8.31 -3.94
C TRP A 33 5.82 -9.22 -4.82
N THR A 34 5.85 -8.94 -6.13
CA THR A 34 6.85 -9.56 -7.01
C THR A 34 8.24 -9.00 -6.69
N GLU A 35 9.30 -9.75 -7.07
CA GLU A 35 10.67 -9.28 -6.84
C GLU A 35 10.99 -7.98 -7.57
N ASP A 36 10.40 -7.81 -8.75
CA ASP A 36 10.60 -6.66 -9.63
C ASP A 36 9.47 -5.64 -9.54
N GLY A 37 8.67 -5.69 -8.48
CA GLY A 37 7.54 -4.79 -8.28
C GLY A 37 7.96 -3.32 -8.29
N VAL A 38 7.05 -2.47 -8.72
CA VAL A 38 7.30 -1.03 -8.85
C VAL A 38 6.22 -0.25 -8.11
N PHE A 39 6.66 0.69 -7.27
CA PHE A 39 5.78 1.62 -6.57
C PHE A 39 5.96 3.03 -7.14
N TYR A 40 4.87 3.59 -7.65
CA TYR A 40 4.81 4.95 -8.18
C TYR A 40 4.17 5.86 -7.11
N ASP A 41 5.00 6.73 -6.51
CA ASP A 41 4.59 7.67 -5.47
C ASP A 41 4.66 9.09 -6.03
N PRO A 42 3.56 9.87 -6.03
CA PRO A 42 3.57 11.21 -6.59
C PRO A 42 4.48 12.20 -5.85
N LYS A 43 4.84 11.90 -4.60
CA LYS A 43 5.72 12.76 -3.80
C LYS A 43 7.19 12.39 -3.90
N THR A 44 7.50 11.10 -3.94
CA THR A 44 8.89 10.62 -3.83
C THR A 44 9.41 9.97 -5.10
N GLY A 45 8.55 9.71 -6.09
CA GLY A 45 8.96 9.17 -7.37
C GLY A 45 8.74 7.67 -7.51
N VAL A 46 9.59 7.03 -8.28
CA VAL A 46 9.45 5.62 -8.66
C VAL A 46 10.42 4.77 -7.85
N HIS A 47 9.90 3.73 -7.21
CA HIS A 47 10.67 2.82 -6.37
C HIS A 47 10.58 1.41 -6.93
N ARG A 48 11.71 0.80 -7.26
CA ARG A 48 11.76 -0.50 -7.93
C ARG A 48 12.35 -1.56 -7.02
N GLY A 49 11.66 -2.69 -6.91
CA GLY A 49 12.11 -3.85 -6.17
C GLY A 49 11.76 -3.80 -4.69
N ARG A 50 11.76 -4.99 -4.08
CA ARG A 50 11.32 -5.15 -2.68
C ARG A 50 12.13 -4.35 -1.69
N ASN A 51 13.45 -4.23 -1.88
CA ASN A 51 14.30 -3.48 -0.95
C ASN A 51 13.93 -2.00 -0.93
N GLU A 52 13.72 -1.40 -2.10
CA GLU A 52 13.34 0.00 -2.20
C GLU A 52 11.93 0.26 -1.68
N ILE A 53 11.00 -0.64 -1.96
CA ILE A 53 9.63 -0.54 -1.47
C ILE A 53 9.62 -0.60 0.06
N ASP A 54 10.40 -1.51 0.65
CA ASP A 54 10.53 -1.62 2.10
C ASP A 54 11.15 -0.36 2.70
N ARG A 55 12.20 0.17 2.08
CA ARG A 55 12.86 1.39 2.54
C ARG A 55 11.87 2.57 2.56
N VAL A 56 11.13 2.75 1.49
CA VAL A 56 10.18 3.87 1.38
C VAL A 56 8.99 3.71 2.33
N ALA A 57 8.45 2.50 2.45
CA ALA A 57 7.37 2.23 3.39
C ALA A 57 7.80 2.50 4.83
N GLY A 58 9.03 2.09 5.17
CA GLY A 58 9.62 2.37 6.48
C GLY A 58 9.79 3.86 6.76
N ALA A 59 10.24 4.62 5.76
CA ALA A 59 10.39 6.08 5.88
C ALA A 59 9.03 6.76 6.09
N ILE A 60 8.00 6.32 5.39
CA ILE A 60 6.64 6.84 5.56
C ILE A 60 6.15 6.56 6.99
N ARG A 61 6.35 5.34 7.50
CA ARG A 61 5.96 4.99 8.87
C ARG A 61 6.71 5.80 9.91
N ALA A 62 8.01 6.07 9.68
CA ALA A 62 8.82 6.85 10.61
C ALA A 62 8.35 8.32 10.70
N THR A 63 7.80 8.86 9.63
CA THR A 63 7.28 10.23 9.61
C THR A 63 6.05 10.38 10.51
N HIS A 64 5.15 9.41 10.46
CA HIS A 64 3.90 9.42 11.24
C HIS A 64 3.61 8.03 11.79
N PRO A 65 4.34 7.57 12.83
CA PRO A 65 4.21 6.20 13.33
C PRO A 65 2.85 5.89 13.98
N ASP A 66 2.10 6.92 14.38
CA ASP A 66 0.77 6.76 14.96
C ASP A 66 -0.36 6.78 13.94
N PHE A 67 -0.07 7.09 12.68
CA PHE A 67 -1.12 7.13 11.64
C PHE A 67 -1.65 5.74 11.37
N ARG A 68 -2.97 5.64 11.25
CA ARG A 68 -3.65 4.42 10.81
C ARG A 68 -4.18 4.62 9.40
N TYR A 69 -3.96 3.61 8.58
CA TYR A 69 -4.49 3.55 7.22
C TYR A 69 -5.76 2.71 7.25
N GLN A 70 -6.87 3.28 6.76
CA GLN A 70 -8.16 2.61 6.81
C GLN A 70 -8.83 2.68 5.44
N PRO A 71 -9.32 1.54 4.91
CA PRO A 71 -10.18 1.57 3.73
C PRO A 71 -11.47 2.33 4.04
N ILE A 72 -11.95 3.12 3.07
CA ILE A 72 -13.24 3.82 3.19
C ILE A 72 -14.28 3.29 2.22
N ALA A 73 -13.94 2.28 1.44
CA ALA A 73 -14.83 1.61 0.50
C ALA A 73 -14.34 0.20 0.27
N GLU A 74 -15.18 -0.66 -0.29
CA GLU A 74 -14.77 -1.98 -0.70
C GLU A 74 -13.77 -1.89 -1.85
N PRO A 75 -12.75 -2.78 -1.88
CA PRO A 75 -11.88 -2.84 -3.04
C PRO A 75 -12.66 -3.18 -4.31
N GLU A 76 -12.21 -2.63 -5.43
CA GLU A 76 -12.79 -2.92 -6.74
C GLU A 76 -11.75 -3.62 -7.60
N GLU A 77 -12.16 -4.68 -8.29
CA GLU A 77 -11.29 -5.46 -9.18
C GLU A 77 -11.74 -5.31 -10.62
N LEU A 78 -10.77 -5.26 -11.53
CA LEU A 78 -11.04 -5.24 -12.97
C LEU A 78 -9.85 -5.89 -13.67
N GLY A 79 -10.07 -7.06 -14.28
CA GLY A 79 -8.99 -7.79 -14.96
C GLY A 79 -7.88 -8.16 -13.97
N ASN A 80 -6.64 -7.80 -14.28
CA ASN A 80 -5.49 -8.01 -13.41
C ASN A 80 -5.19 -6.81 -12.51
N GLY A 81 -6.09 -5.84 -12.42
CA GLY A 81 -5.92 -4.64 -11.62
C GLY A 81 -7.05 -4.44 -10.62
N GLY A 82 -6.85 -3.46 -9.75
CA GLY A 82 -7.88 -3.09 -8.80
C GLY A 82 -7.48 -1.85 -8.02
N ARG A 83 -8.46 -1.28 -7.33
CA ARG A 83 -8.26 -0.05 -6.58
C ARG A 83 -8.89 -0.10 -5.21
N LEU A 84 -8.33 0.67 -4.29
CA LEU A 84 -8.82 0.80 -2.91
C LEU A 84 -8.69 2.24 -2.48
N LYS A 85 -9.79 2.83 -2.04
CA LYS A 85 -9.78 4.16 -1.43
C LYS A 85 -9.52 4.04 0.06
N TRP A 86 -8.67 4.93 0.59
CA TRP A 86 -8.28 4.89 1.99
C TRP A 86 -8.10 6.29 2.56
N ILE A 87 -8.11 6.36 3.89
CA ILE A 87 -7.75 7.56 4.66
C ILE A 87 -6.64 7.19 5.64
N ALA A 88 -5.86 8.18 6.06
CA ALA A 88 -4.81 8.00 7.05
C ALA A 88 -4.75 9.19 7.98
N GLY A 89 -4.52 8.91 9.26
CA GLY A 89 -4.37 9.93 10.29
C GLY A 89 -4.24 9.31 11.67
N PRO A 90 -4.08 10.16 12.70
CA PRO A 90 -4.02 9.68 14.08
C PRO A 90 -5.35 9.01 14.49
N PRO A 91 -5.28 7.99 15.38
CA PRO A 91 -6.50 7.34 15.88
C PRO A 91 -7.47 8.33 16.53
N GLY A 92 -8.76 8.21 16.19
CA GLY A 92 -9.81 9.02 16.79
C GLY A 92 -9.83 10.47 16.36
N GLN A 93 -9.03 10.86 15.37
CA GLN A 93 -8.96 12.22 14.84
C GLN A 93 -9.35 12.24 13.37
N ALA A 94 -9.60 13.44 12.85
CA ALA A 94 -9.89 13.62 11.43
C ALA A 94 -8.70 13.14 10.59
N PRO A 95 -8.96 12.59 9.38
CA PRO A 95 -7.87 12.12 8.53
C PRO A 95 -6.99 13.28 8.07
N VAL A 96 -5.69 13.00 7.94
CA VAL A 96 -4.71 13.96 7.42
C VAL A 96 -4.48 13.73 5.94
N TYR A 97 -4.55 12.47 5.49
CA TYR A 97 -4.40 12.10 4.08
C TYR A 97 -5.57 11.25 3.61
N ALA A 98 -5.89 11.38 2.35
CA ALA A 98 -6.77 10.46 1.63
C ALA A 98 -6.09 10.05 0.33
N GLY A 99 -6.29 8.82 -0.07
CA GLY A 99 -5.66 8.32 -1.30
C GLY A 99 -6.42 7.17 -1.92
N THR A 100 -5.99 6.84 -3.12
CA THR A 100 -6.43 5.66 -3.85
C THR A 100 -5.19 4.89 -4.28
N ASP A 101 -5.14 3.63 -3.88
CA ASP A 101 -4.15 2.68 -4.38
C ASP A 101 -4.75 1.96 -5.57
N PHE A 102 -4.01 1.95 -6.68
CA PHE A 102 -4.32 1.10 -7.83
C PHE A 102 -3.18 0.11 -8.01
N ILE A 103 -3.48 -1.18 -8.06
CA ILE A 103 -2.47 -2.21 -8.27
C ILE A 103 -2.70 -2.95 -9.58
N VAL A 104 -1.58 -3.45 -10.14
CA VAL A 104 -1.57 -4.46 -11.20
C VAL A 104 -0.93 -5.70 -10.60
N ALA A 105 -1.61 -6.84 -10.71
CA ALA A 105 -1.13 -8.09 -10.17
C ALA A 105 -0.55 -8.98 -11.29
N ARG A 106 0.44 -9.77 -10.92
CA ARG A 106 1.03 -10.82 -11.76
C ARG A 106 1.33 -12.02 -10.88
N ASP A 107 0.83 -13.17 -11.29
CA ASP A 107 1.03 -14.43 -10.56
C ASP A 107 0.56 -14.37 -9.09
N GLY A 108 -0.54 -13.66 -8.84
CA GLY A 108 -1.12 -13.54 -7.51
C GLY A 108 -0.34 -12.64 -6.57
N ARG A 109 0.53 -11.75 -7.10
CA ARG A 109 1.32 -10.78 -6.34
C ARG A 109 1.24 -9.42 -6.98
N ILE A 110 1.56 -8.38 -6.21
CA ILE A 110 1.57 -7.01 -6.71
C ILE A 110 2.80 -6.81 -7.60
N ALA A 111 2.59 -6.47 -8.86
CA ALA A 111 3.66 -6.13 -9.78
C ALA A 111 3.85 -4.61 -9.90
N ALA A 112 2.79 -3.83 -9.69
CA ALA A 112 2.87 -2.38 -9.69
C ALA A 112 1.82 -1.80 -8.74
N LEU A 113 2.20 -0.72 -8.05
CA LEU A 113 1.30 0.08 -7.21
C LEU A 113 1.39 1.53 -7.67
N TYR A 114 0.25 2.10 -7.98
CA TYR A 114 0.09 3.51 -8.32
C TYR A 114 -0.67 4.19 -7.20
N LEU A 115 -0.05 5.17 -6.54
CA LEU A 115 -0.67 5.95 -5.48
C LEU A 115 -1.18 7.27 -6.04
N PHE A 116 -2.44 7.55 -5.78
CA PHE A 116 -3.04 8.85 -6.07
C PHE A 116 -3.54 9.45 -4.76
N PHE A 117 -3.17 10.71 -4.48
CA PHE A 117 -3.74 11.41 -3.35
C PHE A 117 -5.08 12.01 -3.75
N ASP A 118 -6.07 11.87 -2.89
CA ASP A 118 -7.42 12.37 -3.10
C ASP A 118 -7.67 13.57 -2.19
N GLN A 119 -8.76 14.28 -2.46
CA GLN A 119 -9.23 15.31 -1.54
C GLN A 119 -9.73 14.66 -0.26
N LEU A 120 -9.50 15.33 0.87
CA LEU A 120 -10.03 14.87 2.15
C LEU A 120 -11.55 14.92 2.14
N PRO A 121 -12.20 13.91 2.73
CA PRO A 121 -13.67 13.89 2.81
C PRO A 121 -14.24 15.02 3.66
#